data_c577904b7633cefb89e77f5ea021231b
#
_entry.id   c577904b7633cefb89e77f5ea021231b
#
_cell.length_a   1.000
_cell.length_b   1.000
_cell.length_c   1.000
_cell.angle_alpha   90.00
_cell.angle_beta   90.00
_cell.angle_gamma   90.00
#
_symmetry.space_group_name_H-M   'P 1'
#
loop_
_entity.id
_entity.type
_entity.pdbx_description
1 polymer ?
#
loop_
_entity_poly.entity_id
_entity_poly.type
_entity_poly.pdbx_seq_one_letter_code
_entity_poly.pdbx_strand_id
1 'polypeptide(L)'
;MKTVFFRTLALLLTICLLTAGVCAEAPAEANRDDWVNFLLICNEGMSNDKGNAGNTLMVVAMNPVVGKIRLLMFTWDTFIDYEGFDVPQKLDMPYRNNGPEESMKVFNDNFGTDISLYMSLNYLNLASMIESYDGVSVDITRAERNALNGMVGSKKAQLQAQVGTGMLTQAIVDMLADEYYLNEFGPDTHLNGLQAVGYGWLQYDSVVNCCDREVRVIGSLFHSVGQSIQQHIAFYTNDSEMPDANEERRIINLDNMTEEDRSYLWYLLSPIFQMSYHNLKDEEIDSIATTLARAAYQASRQGVNIFEQIEYMILPLEANQPYDIVAGAKGHLVDKEANSAAIREFLYQED
;
A
#
# COMPACT_ATOMS: atom_id res chain seq x y z
N MET A 1 43.27 -51.64 8.46
CA MET A 1 42.74 -50.50 7.69
C MET A 1 41.22 -50.42 7.57
N LYS A 2 40.50 -51.53 7.35
CA LYS A 2 39.00 -51.48 7.28
C LYS A 2 38.29 -51.05 8.55
N THR A 3 38.81 -51.39 9.75
CA THR A 3 38.20 -51.05 11.05
C THR A 3 38.35 -49.59 11.45
N VAL A 4 39.37 -48.90 10.97
CA VAL A 4 39.55 -47.45 11.26
C VAL A 4 38.61 -46.62 10.36
N PHE A 5 38.41 -47.06 9.11
CA PHE A 5 37.51 -46.38 8.18
C PHE A 5 36.04 -46.40 8.61
N PHE A 6 35.56 -47.50 9.19
CA PHE A 6 34.20 -47.61 9.72
C PHE A 6 33.98 -46.76 11.00
N ARG A 7 35.02 -46.59 11.83
CA ARG A 7 34.91 -45.73 13.03
C ARG A 7 34.92 -44.27 12.72
N THR A 8 35.67 -43.83 11.71
CA THR A 8 35.66 -42.44 11.24
C THR A 8 34.37 -42.09 10.47
N LEU A 9 33.81 -43.02 9.71
CA LEU A 9 32.53 -42.83 9.03
C LEU A 9 31.35 -42.78 10.01
N ALA A 10 31.37 -43.63 11.07
CA ALA A 10 30.35 -43.57 12.12
C ALA A 10 30.41 -42.28 12.96
N LEU A 11 31.64 -41.77 13.23
CA LEU A 11 31.82 -40.50 13.95
C LEU A 11 31.35 -39.27 13.10
N LEU A 12 31.61 -39.28 11.80
CA LEU A 12 31.12 -38.25 10.91
C LEU A 12 29.60 -38.28 10.73
N LEU A 13 28.96 -39.45 10.68
CA LEU A 13 27.52 -39.61 10.65
C LEU A 13 26.87 -39.16 11.98
N THR A 14 27.51 -39.39 13.11
CA THR A 14 27.01 -38.97 14.43
C THR A 14 27.13 -37.44 14.60
N ILE A 15 28.16 -36.80 14.05
CA ILE A 15 28.32 -35.36 14.05
C ILE A 15 27.27 -34.69 13.10
N CYS A 16 26.98 -35.27 11.93
CA CYS A 16 25.92 -34.80 11.04
C CYS A 16 24.53 -34.98 11.64
N LEU A 17 24.30 -35.98 12.51
CA LEU A 17 23.01 -36.15 13.20
C LEU A 17 22.86 -35.24 14.43
N LEU A 18 23.97 -34.76 15.01
CA LEU A 18 23.94 -33.84 16.15
C LEU A 18 23.81 -32.34 15.68
N THR A 19 24.12 -32.04 14.42
CA THR A 19 23.92 -30.71 13.84
C THR A 19 22.54 -30.55 13.18
N ALA A 20 21.76 -31.62 13.01
CA ALA A 20 20.38 -31.59 12.50
C ALA A 20 19.33 -31.32 13.60
N GLY A 21 19.74 -30.97 14.80
CA GLY A 21 18.85 -30.72 15.95
C GLY A 21 18.71 -29.27 16.38
N VAL A 22 19.09 -28.31 15.53
CA VAL A 22 18.52 -26.98 15.62
C VAL A 22 17.18 -27.07 14.88
N CYS A 23 16.12 -27.40 15.61
CA CYS A 23 14.77 -27.06 15.18
C CYS A 23 14.76 -25.55 15.03
N ALA A 24 15.00 -25.05 13.82
CA ALA A 24 14.44 -23.77 13.46
C ALA A 24 12.93 -23.95 13.73
N GLU A 25 12.39 -23.25 14.71
CA GLU A 25 10.94 -23.11 14.83
C GLU A 25 10.41 -22.78 13.46
N ALA A 26 9.45 -23.55 12.97
CA ALA A 26 8.78 -23.21 11.71
C ALA A 26 8.32 -21.75 11.83
N PRO A 27 8.51 -20.92 10.80
CA PRO A 27 8.02 -19.55 10.83
C PRO A 27 6.56 -19.61 11.28
N ALA A 28 6.17 -18.68 12.17
CA ALA A 28 4.82 -18.61 12.70
C ALA A 28 3.85 -18.62 11.49
N GLU A 29 2.99 -19.63 11.42
CA GLU A 29 1.97 -19.70 10.37
C GLU A 29 0.98 -18.56 10.60
N ALA A 30 0.73 -17.77 9.55
CA ALA A 30 -0.23 -16.68 9.59
C ALA A 30 -1.65 -17.28 9.66
N ASN A 31 -2.36 -17.02 10.74
CA ASN A 31 -3.77 -17.40 10.85
C ASN A 31 -4.64 -16.32 10.18
N ARG A 32 -5.82 -16.71 9.66
CA ARG A 32 -6.81 -15.78 9.10
C ARG A 32 -7.15 -14.63 10.05
N ASP A 33 -7.27 -14.90 11.33
CA ASP A 33 -7.64 -13.93 12.37
C ASP A 33 -6.50 -12.93 12.70
N ASP A 34 -5.28 -13.16 12.22
CA ASP A 34 -4.14 -12.27 12.43
C ASP A 34 -4.11 -11.11 11.42
N TRP A 35 -4.90 -11.16 10.35
CA TRP A 35 -4.91 -10.13 9.33
C TRP A 35 -5.81 -8.94 9.68
N VAL A 36 -5.26 -7.73 9.57
CA VAL A 36 -6.02 -6.48 9.60
C VAL A 36 -6.28 -6.03 8.17
N ASN A 37 -7.56 -6.04 7.78
CA ASN A 37 -8.00 -5.66 6.45
C ASN A 37 -8.76 -4.33 6.52
N PHE A 38 -8.38 -3.36 5.72
CA PHE A 38 -9.09 -2.08 5.63
C PHE A 38 -9.24 -1.62 4.18
N LEU A 39 -10.31 -0.89 3.91
CA LEU A 39 -10.53 -0.25 2.62
C LEU A 39 -9.78 1.09 2.60
N LEU A 40 -8.76 1.21 1.74
CA LEU A 40 -8.07 2.46 1.47
C LEU A 40 -8.77 3.18 0.31
N ILE A 41 -9.21 4.41 0.56
CA ILE A 41 -9.89 5.25 -0.41
C ILE A 41 -9.11 6.55 -0.57
N CYS A 42 -8.62 6.83 -1.79
CA CYS A 42 -8.03 8.12 -2.08
C CYS A 42 -8.93 8.88 -3.07
N ASN A 43 -9.33 10.09 -2.71
CA ASN A 43 -10.21 10.92 -3.52
C ASN A 43 -9.49 12.13 -4.15
N GLU A 44 -9.99 12.58 -5.29
CA GLU A 44 -9.40 13.69 -6.05
C GLU A 44 -9.74 15.08 -5.49
N GLY A 45 -10.56 15.15 -4.43
CA GLY A 45 -10.96 16.39 -3.80
C GLY A 45 -9.85 17.01 -2.97
N MET A 46 -10.06 18.27 -2.59
CA MET A 46 -9.20 18.99 -1.65
C MET A 46 -9.67 18.79 -0.18
N SER A 47 -10.75 18.07 0.02
CA SER A 47 -11.30 17.70 1.34
C SER A 47 -11.78 16.25 1.31
N ASN A 48 -11.97 15.66 2.49
CA ASN A 48 -12.55 14.31 2.62
C ASN A 48 -14.09 14.33 2.56
N ASP A 49 -14.67 15.42 2.08
CA ASP A 49 -16.13 15.57 2.00
C ASP A 49 -16.75 14.69 0.92
N LYS A 50 -18.00 14.35 1.12
CA LYS A 50 -18.86 13.68 0.14
C LYS A 50 -18.89 14.48 -1.18
N GLY A 51 -19.10 13.76 -2.27
CA GLY A 51 -19.20 14.35 -3.61
C GLY A 51 -17.92 14.27 -4.43
N ASN A 52 -16.78 13.95 -3.83
CA ASN A 52 -15.53 13.72 -4.55
C ASN A 52 -15.49 12.29 -5.09
N ALA A 53 -14.92 12.11 -6.28
CA ALA A 53 -14.68 10.76 -6.82
C ALA A 53 -13.60 10.04 -6.00
N GLY A 54 -13.83 8.79 -5.67
CA GLY A 54 -12.79 7.91 -5.15
C GLY A 54 -11.97 7.39 -6.31
N ASN A 55 -10.79 7.96 -6.56
CA ASN A 55 -9.92 7.52 -7.65
C ASN A 55 -9.20 6.22 -7.33
N THR A 56 -8.81 6.03 -6.06
CA THR A 56 -8.19 4.80 -5.58
C THR A 56 -9.17 4.07 -4.66
N LEU A 57 -9.46 2.83 -4.98
CA LEU A 57 -10.20 1.90 -4.13
C LEU A 57 -9.34 0.64 -4.00
N MET A 58 -8.75 0.44 -2.84
CA MET A 58 -7.80 -0.63 -2.57
C MET A 58 -8.12 -1.30 -1.23
N VAL A 59 -8.12 -2.62 -1.17
CA VAL A 59 -8.05 -3.32 0.12
C VAL A 59 -6.59 -3.50 0.48
N VAL A 60 -6.22 -3.04 1.66
CA VAL A 60 -4.91 -3.27 2.25
C VAL A 60 -5.08 -4.31 3.35
N ALA A 61 -4.36 -5.42 3.23
CA ALA A 61 -4.31 -6.47 4.22
C ALA A 61 -2.91 -6.53 4.84
N MET A 62 -2.84 -6.46 6.16
CA MET A 62 -1.60 -6.43 6.92
C MET A 62 -1.60 -7.49 8.01
N ASN A 63 -0.51 -8.23 8.12
CA ASN A 63 -0.33 -9.28 9.14
C ASN A 63 0.82 -8.94 10.09
N PRO A 64 0.54 -8.59 11.36
CA PRO A 64 1.56 -8.20 12.33
C PRO A 64 2.41 -9.38 12.82
N VAL A 65 1.96 -10.62 12.66
CA VAL A 65 2.71 -11.81 13.11
C VAL A 65 3.88 -12.10 12.18
N VAL A 66 3.62 -12.07 10.87
CA VAL A 66 4.62 -12.41 9.84
C VAL A 66 5.15 -11.20 9.06
N GLY A 67 4.63 -9.99 9.29
CA GLY A 67 5.08 -8.78 8.58
C GLY A 67 4.70 -8.73 7.10
N LYS A 68 3.65 -9.46 6.70
CA LYS A 68 3.19 -9.50 5.31
C LYS A 68 2.19 -8.40 5.00
N ILE A 69 2.24 -7.91 3.75
CA ILE A 69 1.32 -6.90 3.21
C ILE A 69 0.77 -7.42 1.89
N ARG A 70 -0.55 -7.35 1.71
CA ARG A 70 -1.25 -7.67 0.46
C ARG A 70 -2.10 -6.49 0.03
N LEU A 71 -2.12 -6.20 -1.27
CA LEU A 71 -2.87 -5.09 -1.86
C LEU A 71 -3.83 -5.63 -2.93
N LEU A 72 -5.12 -5.33 -2.77
CA LEU A 72 -6.13 -5.58 -3.81
C LEU A 72 -6.57 -4.23 -4.38
N MET A 73 -6.16 -3.94 -5.60
CA MET A 73 -6.49 -2.70 -6.28
C MET A 73 -7.65 -2.90 -7.23
N PHE A 74 -8.65 -2.02 -7.18
CA PHE A 74 -9.82 -2.03 -8.07
C PHE A 74 -9.72 -0.95 -9.13
N THR A 75 -10.02 -1.30 -10.38
CA THR A 75 -10.06 -0.33 -11.45
C THR A 75 -11.25 0.63 -11.29
N TRP A 76 -11.05 1.90 -11.56
CA TRP A 76 -12.06 2.97 -11.42
C TRP A 76 -13.27 2.83 -12.37
N ASP A 77 -13.16 2.00 -13.39
CA ASP A 77 -14.22 1.69 -14.38
C ASP A 77 -14.99 0.40 -14.05
N THR A 78 -14.81 -0.13 -12.86
CA THR A 78 -15.54 -1.28 -12.31
C THR A 78 -16.98 -0.89 -12.00
N PHE A 79 -17.94 -1.72 -12.46
CA PHE A 79 -19.37 -1.57 -12.18
C PHE A 79 -19.86 -2.69 -11.27
N ILE A 80 -20.62 -2.30 -10.26
CA ILE A 80 -21.17 -3.15 -9.21
C ILE A 80 -22.67 -2.90 -9.03
N ASP A 81 -23.37 -3.85 -8.40
CA ASP A 81 -24.72 -3.61 -7.93
C ASP A 81 -24.71 -2.68 -6.71
N TYR A 82 -25.57 -1.68 -6.74
CA TYR A 82 -25.72 -0.74 -5.64
C TYR A 82 -27.20 -0.59 -5.31
N GLU A 83 -27.58 -0.91 -4.05
CA GLU A 83 -28.96 -0.86 -3.57
C GLU A 83 -29.60 0.52 -3.84
N GLY A 84 -30.84 0.51 -4.34
CA GLY A 84 -31.57 1.72 -4.71
C GLY A 84 -31.38 2.18 -6.17
N PHE A 85 -30.59 1.45 -6.96
CA PHE A 85 -30.40 1.70 -8.38
C PHE A 85 -30.82 0.47 -9.19
N ASP A 86 -31.59 0.72 -10.28
CA ASP A 86 -32.07 -0.35 -11.19
C ASP A 86 -30.97 -0.86 -12.14
N VAL A 87 -29.81 -0.20 -12.18
CA VAL A 87 -28.68 -0.51 -13.06
C VAL A 87 -27.37 -0.45 -12.28
N PRO A 88 -26.37 -1.26 -12.65
CA PRO A 88 -25.06 -1.22 -12.00
C PRO A 88 -24.45 0.18 -11.99
N GLN A 89 -23.77 0.51 -10.92
CA GLN A 89 -23.12 1.80 -10.70
C GLN A 89 -21.60 1.62 -10.64
N LYS A 90 -20.83 2.68 -10.89
CA LYS A 90 -19.38 2.65 -10.69
C LYS A 90 -19.04 2.40 -9.23
N LEU A 91 -17.95 1.69 -8.98
CA LEU A 91 -17.48 1.29 -7.65
C LEU A 91 -17.21 2.48 -6.71
N ASP A 92 -16.89 3.68 -7.24
CA ASP A 92 -16.69 4.90 -6.47
C ASP A 92 -17.99 5.62 -6.06
N MET A 93 -19.13 5.25 -6.65
CA MET A 93 -20.41 5.92 -6.42
C MET A 93 -20.89 5.85 -4.96
N PRO A 94 -20.78 4.74 -4.23
CA PRO A 94 -21.14 4.68 -2.81
C PRO A 94 -20.36 5.69 -1.96
N TYR A 95 -19.05 5.81 -2.19
CA TYR A 95 -18.22 6.81 -1.50
C TYR A 95 -18.67 8.22 -1.79
N ARG A 96 -18.89 8.53 -3.07
CA ARG A 96 -19.33 9.84 -3.53
C ARG A 96 -20.66 10.26 -2.90
N ASN A 97 -21.60 9.33 -2.76
CA ASN A 97 -22.94 9.61 -2.24
C ASN A 97 -22.95 9.69 -0.71
N ASN A 98 -22.33 8.74 -0.03
CA ASN A 98 -22.53 8.51 1.39
C ASN A 98 -21.24 8.34 2.22
N GLY A 99 -20.07 8.32 1.58
CA GLY A 99 -18.78 8.23 2.27
C GLY A 99 -18.24 6.80 2.43
N PRO A 100 -17.18 6.64 3.24
CA PRO A 100 -16.44 5.38 3.31
C PRO A 100 -17.23 4.22 3.90
N GLU A 101 -18.12 4.45 4.85
CA GLU A 101 -18.96 3.42 5.47
C GLU A 101 -19.88 2.75 4.44
N GLU A 102 -20.48 3.55 3.55
CA GLU A 102 -21.33 3.03 2.48
C GLU A 102 -20.48 2.29 1.44
N SER A 103 -19.27 2.78 1.15
CA SER A 103 -18.33 2.07 0.28
C SER A 103 -18.01 0.69 0.81
N MET A 104 -17.70 0.55 2.10
CA MET A 104 -17.43 -0.76 2.72
C MET A 104 -18.64 -1.68 2.64
N LYS A 105 -19.84 -1.17 2.97
CA LYS A 105 -21.08 -1.97 2.91
C LYS A 105 -21.29 -2.52 1.49
N VAL A 106 -21.28 -1.64 0.49
CA VAL A 106 -21.52 -2.03 -0.90
C VAL A 106 -20.41 -2.96 -1.43
N PHE A 107 -19.17 -2.73 -1.01
CA PHE A 107 -18.05 -3.61 -1.32
C PHE A 107 -18.27 -5.01 -0.75
N ASN A 108 -18.62 -5.13 0.53
CA ASN A 108 -18.89 -6.40 1.18
C ASN A 108 -20.06 -7.14 0.53
N ASP A 109 -21.14 -6.43 0.19
CA ASP A 109 -22.34 -6.99 -0.46
C ASP A 109 -22.05 -7.53 -1.87
N ASN A 110 -21.12 -6.92 -2.60
CA ASN A 110 -20.74 -7.34 -3.94
C ASN A 110 -19.69 -8.45 -3.97
N PHE A 111 -18.74 -8.46 -3.03
CA PHE A 111 -17.61 -9.37 -3.04
C PHE A 111 -17.63 -10.43 -1.93
N GLY A 112 -18.65 -10.40 -1.05
CA GLY A 112 -18.78 -11.37 0.05
C GLY A 112 -17.62 -11.30 1.04
N THR A 113 -17.10 -10.08 1.27
CA THR A 113 -16.08 -9.77 2.27
C THR A 113 -16.73 -9.30 3.57
N ASP A 114 -15.95 -9.14 4.63
CA ASP A 114 -16.36 -8.68 5.95
C ASP A 114 -15.51 -7.51 6.44
N ILE A 115 -15.05 -6.65 5.52
CA ILE A 115 -14.22 -5.48 5.83
C ILE A 115 -15.04 -4.48 6.63
N SER A 116 -14.54 -4.12 7.82
CA SER A 116 -15.18 -3.19 8.75
C SER A 116 -14.35 -1.93 9.04
N LEU A 117 -13.13 -1.89 8.47
CA LEU A 117 -12.18 -0.81 8.67
C LEU A 117 -11.95 -0.04 7.37
N TYR A 118 -11.74 1.26 7.49
CA TYR A 118 -11.36 2.09 6.37
C TYR A 118 -10.33 3.15 6.73
N MET A 119 -9.60 3.59 5.71
CA MET A 119 -8.75 4.77 5.72
C MET A 119 -9.03 5.58 4.46
N SER A 120 -9.42 6.83 4.62
CA SER A 120 -9.73 7.74 3.52
C SER A 120 -8.81 8.95 3.52
N LEU A 121 -8.27 9.28 2.35
CA LEU A 121 -7.35 10.38 2.11
C LEU A 121 -7.84 11.23 0.96
N ASN A 122 -7.70 12.54 1.06
CA ASN A 122 -7.80 13.40 -0.11
C ASN A 122 -6.42 13.52 -0.79
N TYR A 123 -6.43 14.04 -2.01
CA TYR A 123 -5.25 14.29 -2.82
C TYR A 123 -4.08 14.99 -2.08
N LEU A 124 -4.38 16.09 -1.36
CA LEU A 124 -3.34 16.87 -0.67
C LEU A 124 -2.80 16.13 0.56
N ASN A 125 -3.67 15.43 1.29
CA ASN A 125 -3.27 14.67 2.45
C ASN A 125 -2.37 13.48 2.06
N LEU A 126 -2.71 12.79 0.96
CA LEU A 126 -1.85 11.73 0.42
C LEU A 126 -0.48 12.29 -0.02
N ALA A 127 -0.46 13.41 -0.74
CA ALA A 127 0.79 14.05 -1.14
C ALA A 127 1.62 14.47 0.09
N SER A 128 0.99 15.08 1.09
CA SER A 128 1.67 15.50 2.32
C SER A 128 2.17 14.33 3.15
N MET A 129 1.43 13.21 3.17
CA MET A 129 1.86 11.97 3.82
C MET A 129 3.13 11.43 3.14
N ILE A 130 3.14 11.33 1.81
CA ILE A 130 4.31 10.89 1.04
C ILE A 130 5.50 11.81 1.32
N GLU A 131 5.29 13.12 1.32
CA GLU A 131 6.34 14.11 1.61
C GLU A 131 6.91 13.97 3.02
N SER A 132 6.09 13.58 4.00
CA SER A 132 6.53 13.38 5.39
C SER A 132 7.53 12.22 5.56
N TYR A 133 7.64 11.35 4.55
CA TYR A 133 8.59 10.25 4.49
C TYR A 133 9.63 10.42 3.37
N ASP A 134 9.95 11.69 3.01
CA ASP A 134 10.92 12.05 1.99
C ASP A 134 10.57 11.51 0.58
N GLY A 135 9.27 11.50 0.25
CA GLY A 135 8.79 11.08 -1.06
C GLY A 135 8.81 9.56 -1.26
N VAL A 136 8.78 9.15 -2.52
CA VAL A 136 8.86 7.74 -2.95
C VAL A 136 9.80 7.60 -4.15
N SER A 137 10.39 6.42 -4.34
CA SER A 137 11.17 6.09 -5.52
C SER A 137 10.50 5.00 -6.32
N VAL A 138 10.33 5.23 -7.63
CA VAL A 138 9.70 4.29 -8.56
C VAL A 138 10.43 4.28 -9.91
N ASP A 139 10.32 3.19 -10.64
CA ASP A 139 10.81 3.12 -12.01
C ASP A 139 9.87 3.90 -12.94
N ILE A 140 10.41 4.91 -13.61
CA ILE A 140 9.64 5.78 -14.51
C ILE A 140 10.20 5.73 -15.92
N THR A 141 9.36 5.40 -16.87
CA THR A 141 9.70 5.46 -18.29
C THR A 141 9.69 6.90 -18.81
N ARG A 142 10.40 7.13 -19.91
CA ARG A 142 10.35 8.44 -20.60
C ARG A 142 8.93 8.81 -21.02
N ALA A 143 8.10 7.83 -21.39
CA ALA A 143 6.72 8.05 -21.80
C ALA A 143 5.87 8.52 -20.63
N GLU A 144 5.99 7.88 -19.47
CA GLU A 144 5.30 8.27 -18.24
C GLU A 144 5.71 9.67 -17.76
N ARG A 145 7.03 9.95 -17.74
CA ARG A 145 7.53 11.29 -17.42
C ARG A 145 6.92 12.35 -18.33
N ASN A 146 6.89 12.11 -19.66
CA ASN A 146 6.33 13.05 -20.61
C ASN A 146 4.82 13.23 -20.43
N ALA A 147 4.08 12.14 -20.15
CA ALA A 147 2.66 12.19 -19.88
C ALA A 147 2.35 12.94 -18.57
N LEU A 148 3.11 12.71 -17.51
CA LEU A 148 2.99 13.46 -16.24
C LEU A 148 3.21 14.96 -16.48
N ASN A 149 4.28 15.33 -17.16
CA ASN A 149 4.58 16.73 -17.46
C ASN A 149 3.54 17.37 -18.40
N GLY A 150 2.96 16.59 -19.30
CA GLY A 150 1.82 17.03 -20.13
C GLY A 150 0.56 17.33 -19.31
N MET A 151 0.27 16.49 -18.31
CA MET A 151 -0.82 16.72 -17.36
C MET A 151 -0.58 17.99 -16.53
N VAL A 152 0.64 18.18 -16.02
CA VAL A 152 1.05 19.42 -15.31
C VAL A 152 0.83 20.65 -16.17
N GLY A 153 1.26 20.62 -17.42
CA GLY A 153 1.04 21.71 -18.36
C GLY A 153 -0.44 22.05 -18.57
N SER A 154 -1.28 21.02 -18.70
CA SER A 154 -2.74 21.20 -18.82
C SER A 154 -3.35 21.77 -17.54
N LYS A 155 -2.93 21.30 -16.38
CA LYS A 155 -3.39 21.80 -15.08
C LYS A 155 -2.93 23.24 -14.85
N LYS A 156 -1.68 23.57 -15.21
CA LYS A 156 -1.15 24.93 -15.16
C LYS A 156 -2.01 25.88 -16.01
N ALA A 157 -2.37 25.47 -17.22
CA ALA A 157 -3.24 26.28 -18.10
C ALA A 157 -4.64 26.53 -17.51
N GLN A 158 -5.23 25.51 -16.85
CA GLN A 158 -6.51 25.66 -16.13
C GLN A 158 -6.40 26.63 -14.95
N LEU A 159 -5.34 26.51 -14.13
CA LEU A 159 -5.09 27.40 -13.00
C LEU A 159 -4.80 28.82 -13.46
N GLN A 160 -4.06 28.99 -14.58
CA GLN A 160 -3.78 30.29 -15.18
C GLN A 160 -5.06 31.05 -15.57
N ALA A 161 -6.09 30.34 -16.04
CA ALA A 161 -7.38 30.93 -16.32
C ALA A 161 -8.08 31.50 -15.09
N GLN A 162 -7.80 30.93 -13.89
CA GLN A 162 -8.37 31.38 -12.61
C GLN A 162 -7.66 32.62 -12.05
N VAL A 163 -6.42 32.90 -12.44
CA VAL A 163 -5.69 34.11 -12.03
C VAL A 163 -6.47 35.36 -12.49
N GLY A 164 -7.03 35.33 -13.68
CA GLY A 164 -7.85 36.43 -14.22
C GLY A 164 -9.14 36.70 -13.43
N THR A 165 -9.61 35.78 -12.60
CA THR A 165 -10.79 35.98 -11.75
C THR A 165 -10.45 36.54 -10.36
N GLY A 166 -9.16 36.69 -10.04
CA GLY A 166 -8.67 37.15 -8.72
C GLY A 166 -8.68 36.09 -7.62
N MET A 167 -9.05 34.85 -7.95
CA MET A 167 -9.05 33.74 -6.96
C MET A 167 -7.64 33.19 -6.68
N LEU A 168 -6.73 33.28 -7.66
CA LEU A 168 -5.35 32.81 -7.54
C LEU A 168 -4.38 33.89 -7.98
N THR A 169 -3.18 33.91 -7.40
CA THR A 169 -2.07 34.72 -7.88
C THR A 169 -1.19 33.93 -8.85
N GLN A 170 -0.52 34.64 -9.76
CA GLN A 170 0.42 34.02 -10.71
C GLN A 170 1.52 33.24 -9.98
N ALA A 171 2.01 33.77 -8.87
CA ALA A 171 3.04 33.11 -8.06
C ALA A 171 2.62 31.73 -7.52
N ILE A 172 1.35 31.59 -7.10
CA ILE A 172 0.80 30.30 -6.65
C ILE A 172 0.73 29.31 -7.81
N VAL A 173 0.29 29.76 -8.99
CA VAL A 173 0.21 28.90 -10.18
C VAL A 173 1.61 28.42 -10.60
N ASP A 174 2.60 29.29 -10.60
CA ASP A 174 3.97 28.96 -10.97
C ASP A 174 4.60 27.97 -9.95
N MET A 175 4.43 28.22 -8.66
CA MET A 175 4.91 27.34 -7.59
C MET A 175 4.32 25.94 -7.71
N LEU A 176 2.99 25.82 -7.80
CA LEU A 176 2.32 24.54 -7.92
C LEU A 176 2.75 23.77 -9.17
N ALA A 177 2.95 24.48 -10.29
CA ALA A 177 3.34 23.83 -11.53
C ALA A 177 4.80 23.35 -11.49
N ASP A 178 5.71 24.13 -10.90
CA ASP A 178 7.12 23.78 -10.83
C ASP A 178 7.37 22.55 -9.94
N GLU A 179 6.63 22.41 -8.84
CA GLU A 179 6.72 21.23 -7.97
C GLU A 179 6.22 19.93 -8.63
N TYR A 180 5.34 20.00 -9.62
CA TYR A 180 4.87 18.83 -10.34
C TYR A 180 5.80 18.37 -11.46
N TYR A 181 6.65 19.28 -12.00
CA TYR A 181 7.51 18.92 -13.13
C TYR A 181 8.57 17.90 -12.73
N LEU A 182 8.58 16.80 -13.47
CA LEU A 182 9.58 15.74 -13.33
C LEU A 182 10.63 15.89 -14.45
N ASN A 183 11.89 16.10 -14.08
CA ASN A 183 12.99 16.24 -15.03
C ASN A 183 13.63 14.88 -15.36
N GLU A 184 13.70 13.99 -14.39
CA GLU A 184 14.37 12.70 -14.47
C GLU A 184 13.40 11.59 -14.86
N PHE A 185 13.95 10.46 -15.29
CA PHE A 185 13.26 9.21 -15.54
C PHE A 185 14.28 8.07 -15.54
N GLY A 186 13.86 6.88 -15.24
CA GLY A 186 14.72 5.68 -15.13
C GLY A 186 14.32 4.85 -13.92
N PRO A 187 15.17 3.89 -13.56
CA PRO A 187 14.99 3.15 -12.31
C PRO A 187 15.18 4.07 -11.10
N ASP A 188 14.49 3.76 -10.01
CA ASP A 188 14.58 4.46 -8.72
C ASP A 188 14.43 5.99 -8.82
N THR A 189 13.60 6.47 -9.74
CA THR A 189 13.34 7.90 -9.87
C THR A 189 12.58 8.40 -8.65
N HIS A 190 13.18 9.35 -7.94
CA HIS A 190 12.58 9.98 -6.78
C HIS A 190 11.44 10.93 -7.17
N LEU A 191 10.31 10.81 -6.47
CA LEU A 191 9.13 11.65 -6.62
C LEU A 191 8.78 12.30 -5.27
N ASN A 192 8.55 13.60 -5.27
CA ASN A 192 7.92 14.27 -4.14
C ASN A 192 6.43 13.88 -4.03
N GLY A 193 5.76 14.28 -2.95
CA GLY A 193 4.38 13.87 -2.70
C GLY A 193 3.42 14.23 -3.84
N LEU A 194 3.54 15.43 -4.42
CA LEU A 194 2.67 15.87 -5.51
C LEU A 194 2.94 15.11 -6.82
N GLN A 195 4.19 14.88 -7.14
CA GLN A 195 4.61 14.09 -8.31
C GLN A 195 4.14 12.63 -8.19
N ALA A 196 4.26 12.06 -6.99
CA ALA A 196 3.86 10.68 -6.72
C ALA A 196 2.36 10.47 -6.92
N VAL A 197 1.51 11.35 -6.35
CA VAL A 197 0.06 11.26 -6.56
C VAL A 197 -0.31 11.51 -8.02
N GLY A 198 0.31 12.50 -8.65
CA GLY A 198 0.11 12.76 -10.08
C GLY A 198 0.52 11.58 -10.96
N TYR A 199 1.60 10.89 -10.64
CA TYR A 199 2.07 9.70 -11.33
C TYR A 199 1.12 8.50 -11.14
N GLY A 200 0.69 8.24 -9.90
CA GLY A 200 -0.27 7.17 -9.60
C GLY A 200 -1.57 7.31 -10.38
N TRP A 201 -2.09 8.53 -10.49
CA TRP A 201 -3.36 8.80 -11.19
C TRP A 201 -3.21 9.14 -12.67
N LEU A 202 -2.08 8.84 -13.27
CA LEU A 202 -1.79 9.16 -14.66
C LEU A 202 -2.58 8.27 -15.62
N GLN A 203 -3.62 8.82 -16.25
CA GLN A 203 -4.51 8.13 -17.19
C GLN A 203 -4.11 8.43 -18.64
N TYR A 204 -2.98 7.88 -19.12
CA TYR A 204 -2.54 8.11 -20.50
C TYR A 204 -2.50 6.83 -21.34
N ASP A 205 -2.66 5.67 -20.72
CA ASP A 205 -2.61 4.35 -21.34
C ASP A 205 -3.81 3.49 -20.88
N SER A 206 -3.60 2.26 -20.44
CA SER A 206 -4.68 1.40 -19.94
C SER A 206 -5.05 1.69 -18.48
N VAL A 207 -6.28 1.34 -18.09
CA VAL A 207 -6.74 1.43 -16.70
C VAL A 207 -5.91 0.51 -15.78
N VAL A 208 -5.52 -0.66 -16.26
CA VAL A 208 -4.68 -1.60 -15.50
C VAL A 208 -3.31 -1.01 -15.23
N ASN A 209 -2.69 -0.33 -16.21
CA ASN A 209 -1.42 0.34 -16.00
C ASN A 209 -1.54 1.53 -15.03
N CYS A 210 -2.69 2.23 -15.02
CA CYS A 210 -2.97 3.25 -14.01
C CYS A 210 -2.98 2.63 -12.61
N CYS A 211 -3.72 1.57 -12.41
CA CYS A 211 -3.76 0.84 -11.14
C CYS A 211 -2.39 0.29 -10.72
N ASP A 212 -1.60 -0.22 -11.67
CA ASP A 212 -0.25 -0.68 -11.39
C ASP A 212 0.67 0.46 -10.90
N ARG A 213 0.54 1.67 -11.47
CA ARG A 213 1.25 2.86 -10.96
C ARG A 213 0.81 3.24 -9.55
N GLU A 214 -0.49 3.18 -9.25
CA GLU A 214 -1.00 3.44 -7.90
C GLU A 214 -0.44 2.42 -6.90
N VAL A 215 -0.42 1.14 -7.23
CA VAL A 215 0.18 0.08 -6.39
C VAL A 215 1.67 0.34 -6.17
N ARG A 216 2.42 0.74 -7.20
CA ARG A 216 3.84 1.09 -7.05
C ARG A 216 4.05 2.28 -6.12
N VAL A 217 3.23 3.33 -6.22
CA VAL A 217 3.31 4.50 -5.33
C VAL A 217 3.03 4.09 -3.88
N ILE A 218 1.95 3.36 -3.62
CA ILE A 218 1.60 2.92 -2.26
C ILE A 218 2.63 1.93 -1.71
N GLY A 219 3.10 0.98 -2.51
CA GLY A 219 4.15 0.03 -2.09
C GLY A 219 5.48 0.73 -1.80
N SER A 220 5.87 1.74 -2.62
CA SER A 220 7.06 2.55 -2.37
C SER A 220 6.89 3.46 -1.16
N LEU A 221 5.68 3.94 -0.86
CA LEU A 221 5.40 4.65 0.38
C LEU A 221 5.65 3.74 1.60
N PHE A 222 5.22 2.49 1.57
CA PHE A 222 5.53 1.55 2.66
C PHE A 222 7.04 1.32 2.81
N HIS A 223 7.79 1.33 1.70
CA HIS A 223 9.25 1.26 1.77
C HIS A 223 9.85 2.53 2.41
N SER A 224 9.44 3.72 2.00
CA SER A 224 9.91 5.00 2.58
C SER A 224 9.56 5.08 4.08
N VAL A 225 8.37 4.65 4.47
CA VAL A 225 7.97 4.52 5.88
C VAL A 225 8.91 3.56 6.62
N GLY A 226 9.19 2.39 6.04
CA GLY A 226 10.10 1.41 6.62
C GLY A 226 11.53 1.94 6.77
N GLN A 227 12.03 2.67 5.80
CA GLN A 227 13.34 3.35 5.89
C GLN A 227 13.35 4.41 7.00
N SER A 228 12.29 5.21 7.11
CA SER A 228 12.15 6.19 8.19
C SER A 228 12.18 5.52 9.57
N ILE A 229 11.45 4.40 9.74
CA ILE A 229 11.49 3.63 10.98
C ILE A 229 12.92 3.15 11.26
N GLN A 230 13.61 2.57 10.29
CA GLN A 230 14.96 2.02 10.46
C GLN A 230 16.04 3.07 10.75
N GLN A 231 15.83 4.31 10.34
CA GLN A 231 16.72 5.43 10.72
C GLN A 231 16.69 5.71 12.24
N HIS A 232 15.59 5.38 12.91
CA HIS A 232 15.38 5.69 14.32
C HIS A 232 15.41 4.46 15.23
N ILE A 233 15.15 3.26 14.66
CA ILE A 233 15.02 2.01 15.41
C ILE A 233 15.95 0.95 14.82
N ALA A 234 16.69 0.28 15.70
CA ALA A 234 17.40 -0.96 15.41
C ALA A 234 16.59 -2.14 15.95
N PHE A 235 16.03 -2.95 15.03
CA PHE A 235 15.21 -4.09 15.40
C PHE A 235 16.01 -5.37 15.58
N TYR A 236 15.52 -6.22 16.48
CA TYR A 236 15.91 -7.62 16.60
C TYR A 236 14.68 -8.48 16.98
N THR A 237 14.85 -9.80 16.91
CA THR A 237 13.86 -10.81 17.29
C THR A 237 14.48 -11.75 18.31
N ASN A 238 13.67 -12.61 18.93
CA ASN A 238 14.19 -13.61 19.88
C ASN A 238 15.22 -14.57 19.24
N ASP A 239 15.12 -14.78 17.93
CA ASP A 239 16.00 -15.66 17.13
C ASP A 239 17.17 -14.94 16.46
N SER A 240 17.37 -13.65 16.73
CA SER A 240 18.44 -12.85 16.16
C SER A 240 19.34 -12.25 17.24
N GLU A 241 20.57 -11.89 16.88
CA GLU A 241 21.46 -11.16 17.76
C GLU A 241 20.91 -9.77 18.08
N MET A 242 20.98 -9.37 19.36
CA MET A 242 20.66 -8.01 19.78
C MET A 242 21.69 -7.05 19.19
N PRO A 243 21.27 -5.87 18.65
CA PRO A 243 22.18 -4.82 18.20
C PRO A 243 23.15 -4.37 19.29
N ASP A 244 24.32 -3.82 18.89
CA ASP A 244 25.33 -3.34 19.83
C ASP A 244 24.73 -2.28 20.77
N ALA A 245 25.10 -2.32 22.04
CA ALA A 245 24.70 -1.31 23.04
C ALA A 245 25.21 0.11 22.74
N ASN A 246 26.15 0.27 21.79
CA ASN A 246 26.58 1.57 21.29
C ASN A 246 25.75 2.10 20.10
N GLU A 247 24.70 1.39 19.71
CA GLU A 247 23.76 1.80 18.66
C GLU A 247 23.08 3.12 19.06
N GLU A 248 23.13 4.14 18.21
CA GLU A 248 22.49 5.44 18.46
C GLU A 248 20.96 5.37 18.32
N ARG A 249 20.45 4.38 17.56
CA ARG A 249 19.03 4.16 17.37
C ARG A 249 18.42 3.45 18.57
N ARG A 250 17.12 3.65 18.80
CA ARG A 250 16.38 2.89 19.81
C ARG A 250 16.39 1.39 19.45
N ILE A 251 16.78 0.53 20.39
CA ILE A 251 16.81 -0.94 20.19
C ILE A 251 15.46 -1.52 20.63
N ILE A 252 14.77 -2.20 19.71
CA ILE A 252 13.44 -2.80 19.97
C ILE A 252 13.43 -4.27 19.61
N ASN A 253 12.95 -5.10 20.54
CA ASN A 253 12.63 -6.51 20.27
C ASN A 253 11.23 -6.59 19.64
N LEU A 254 11.14 -7.00 18.37
CA LEU A 254 9.87 -7.11 17.65
C LEU A 254 8.91 -8.17 18.23
N ASP A 255 9.42 -9.18 18.91
CA ASP A 255 8.59 -10.23 19.50
C ASP A 255 8.12 -9.88 20.91
N ASN A 256 8.72 -8.87 21.55
CA ASN A 256 8.41 -8.45 22.91
C ASN A 256 8.44 -6.93 23.06
N MET A 257 7.71 -6.22 22.20
CA MET A 257 7.59 -4.75 22.28
C MET A 257 6.88 -4.32 23.55
N THR A 258 7.50 -3.40 24.29
CA THR A 258 6.88 -2.74 25.44
C THR A 258 5.84 -1.70 24.99
N GLU A 259 5.02 -1.22 25.91
CA GLU A 259 4.08 -0.12 25.62
C GLU A 259 4.82 1.15 25.17
N GLU A 260 6.00 1.41 25.73
CA GLU A 260 6.83 2.56 25.34
C GLU A 260 7.41 2.39 23.90
N ASP A 261 7.75 1.14 23.51
CA ASP A 261 8.21 0.85 22.15
C ASP A 261 7.10 1.05 21.11
N ARG A 262 5.89 0.60 21.43
CA ARG A 262 4.70 0.80 20.60
C ARG A 262 4.38 2.29 20.45
N SER A 263 4.39 3.04 21.55
CA SER A 263 4.15 4.48 21.56
C SER A 263 5.17 5.24 20.70
N TYR A 264 6.45 4.82 20.75
CA TYR A 264 7.48 5.42 19.91
C TYR A 264 7.29 5.09 18.43
N LEU A 265 6.93 3.85 18.10
CA LEU A 265 6.61 3.44 16.73
C LEU A 265 5.38 4.21 16.19
N TRP A 266 4.34 4.37 16.99
CA TRP A 266 3.17 5.18 16.63
C TRP A 266 3.53 6.65 16.36
N TYR A 267 4.44 7.21 17.15
CA TYR A 267 4.93 8.57 16.92
C TYR A 267 5.58 8.71 15.53
N LEU A 268 6.42 7.75 15.12
CA LEU A 268 7.05 7.75 13.79
C LEU A 268 6.03 7.58 12.65
N LEU A 269 4.93 6.88 12.91
CA LEU A 269 3.85 6.62 11.94
C LEU A 269 2.71 7.65 12.02
N SER A 270 2.82 8.65 12.91
CA SER A 270 1.74 9.63 13.11
C SER A 270 1.29 10.37 11.85
N PRO A 271 2.14 10.66 10.84
CA PRO A 271 1.66 11.27 9.60
C PRO A 271 0.60 10.44 8.87
N ILE A 272 0.70 9.09 8.91
CA ILE A 272 -0.27 8.19 8.26
C ILE A 272 -1.66 8.39 8.88
N PHE A 273 -1.74 8.35 10.20
CA PHE A 273 -3.02 8.38 10.91
C PHE A 273 -3.59 9.80 11.04
N GLN A 274 -2.75 10.82 11.21
CA GLN A 274 -3.20 12.21 11.33
C GLN A 274 -3.70 12.83 10.02
N MET A 275 -3.16 12.38 8.87
CA MET A 275 -3.56 12.88 7.56
C MET A 275 -4.72 12.13 6.95
N SER A 276 -5.11 10.99 7.52
CA SER A 276 -6.23 10.18 7.06
C SER A 276 -7.48 10.36 7.91
N TYR A 277 -8.65 10.15 7.29
CA TYR A 277 -9.91 9.94 7.99
C TYR A 277 -10.16 8.44 8.08
N HIS A 278 -10.28 7.88 9.28
CA HIS A 278 -10.37 6.44 9.49
C HIS A 278 -11.22 6.08 10.70
N ASN A 279 -11.64 4.82 10.77
CA ASN A 279 -12.34 4.25 11.94
C ASN A 279 -11.47 3.23 12.72
N LEU A 280 -10.16 3.23 12.48
CA LEU A 280 -9.21 2.37 13.19
C LEU A 280 -9.16 2.74 14.68
N LYS A 281 -9.08 1.74 15.52
CA LYS A 281 -8.81 1.87 16.96
C LYS A 281 -7.33 1.57 17.24
N ASP A 282 -6.94 1.74 18.48
CA ASP A 282 -5.55 1.55 18.93
C ASP A 282 -5.01 0.14 18.59
N GLU A 283 -5.85 -0.89 18.64
CA GLU A 283 -5.46 -2.29 18.35
C GLU A 283 -5.10 -2.48 16.87
N GLU A 284 -5.90 -1.90 15.96
CA GLU A 284 -5.62 -1.99 14.53
C GLU A 284 -4.44 -1.10 14.14
N ILE A 285 -4.31 0.08 14.76
CA ILE A 285 -3.14 0.96 14.58
C ILE A 285 -1.86 0.23 15.02
N ASP A 286 -1.89 -0.45 16.16
CA ASP A 286 -0.76 -1.25 16.64
C ASP A 286 -0.39 -2.39 15.69
N SER A 287 -1.39 -3.07 15.16
CA SER A 287 -1.21 -4.15 14.18
C SER A 287 -0.59 -3.65 12.88
N ILE A 288 -1.07 -2.52 12.36
CA ILE A 288 -0.51 -1.87 11.16
C ILE A 288 0.95 -1.45 11.41
N ALA A 289 1.21 -0.81 12.56
CA ALA A 289 2.54 -0.35 12.93
C ALA A 289 3.52 -1.52 13.08
N THR A 290 3.10 -2.59 13.74
CA THR A 290 3.89 -3.81 13.92
C THR A 290 4.17 -4.50 12.58
N THR A 291 3.19 -4.55 11.67
CA THR A 291 3.39 -5.11 10.33
C THR A 291 4.47 -4.34 9.57
N LEU A 292 4.38 -3.01 9.55
CA LEU A 292 5.37 -2.16 8.87
C LEU A 292 6.77 -2.30 9.48
N ALA A 293 6.88 -2.40 10.80
CA ALA A 293 8.15 -2.62 11.49
C ALA A 293 8.77 -3.99 11.14
N ARG A 294 7.98 -5.06 11.13
CA ARG A 294 8.44 -6.40 10.72
C ARG A 294 8.82 -6.46 9.25
N ALA A 295 8.00 -5.90 8.36
CA ALA A 295 8.31 -5.82 6.93
C ALA A 295 9.62 -5.06 6.70
N ALA A 296 9.82 -3.91 7.37
CA ALA A 296 11.05 -3.15 7.30
C ALA A 296 12.27 -3.96 7.79
N TYR A 297 12.15 -4.65 8.93
CA TYR A 297 13.19 -5.51 9.46
C TYR A 297 13.57 -6.65 8.49
N GLN A 298 12.57 -7.36 7.95
CA GLN A 298 12.79 -8.46 7.01
C GLN A 298 13.44 -7.98 5.70
N ALA A 299 12.95 -6.89 5.13
CA ALA A 299 13.51 -6.27 3.93
C ALA A 299 14.99 -5.89 4.12
N SER A 300 15.32 -5.27 5.25
CA SER A 300 16.69 -4.93 5.62
C SER A 300 17.61 -6.16 5.74
N ARG A 301 17.11 -7.24 6.35
CA ARG A 301 17.85 -8.50 6.49
C ARG A 301 18.13 -9.18 5.16
N GLN A 302 17.22 -9.06 4.20
CA GLN A 302 17.32 -9.66 2.87
C GLN A 302 18.02 -8.73 1.87
N GLY A 303 18.21 -7.45 2.20
CA GLY A 303 18.78 -6.45 1.32
C GLY A 303 17.87 -6.11 0.12
N VAL A 304 16.56 -6.16 0.32
CA VAL A 304 15.52 -5.89 -0.70
C VAL A 304 14.66 -4.69 -0.31
N ASN A 305 13.88 -4.19 -1.27
CA ASN A 305 12.84 -3.18 -1.02
C ASN A 305 11.60 -3.85 -0.40
N ILE A 306 10.90 -3.16 0.53
CA ILE A 306 9.64 -3.69 1.08
C ILE A 306 8.64 -3.99 -0.03
N PHE A 307 8.57 -3.15 -1.07
CA PHE A 307 7.66 -3.36 -2.20
C PHE A 307 7.88 -4.72 -2.89
N GLU A 308 9.11 -5.23 -2.95
CA GLU A 308 9.41 -6.56 -3.51
C GLU A 308 8.81 -7.72 -2.69
N GLN A 309 8.40 -7.45 -1.45
CA GLN A 309 7.74 -8.41 -0.55
C GLN A 309 6.22 -8.24 -0.50
N ILE A 310 5.68 -7.22 -1.19
CA ILE A 310 4.24 -6.97 -1.25
C ILE A 310 3.62 -7.80 -2.35
N GLU A 311 2.62 -8.60 -1.99
CA GLU A 311 1.77 -9.28 -2.95
C GLU A 311 0.64 -8.34 -3.38
N TYR A 312 0.32 -8.28 -4.67
CA TYR A 312 -0.81 -7.47 -5.12
C TYR A 312 -1.59 -8.10 -6.27
N MET A 313 -2.85 -7.72 -6.37
CA MET A 313 -3.77 -8.14 -7.43
C MET A 313 -4.57 -6.93 -7.92
N ILE A 314 -4.76 -6.82 -9.24
CA ILE A 314 -5.64 -5.81 -9.84
C ILE A 314 -6.96 -6.48 -10.23
N LEU A 315 -8.06 -5.89 -9.83
CA LEU A 315 -9.43 -6.36 -10.05
C LEU A 315 -10.25 -5.30 -10.80
N PRO A 316 -11.33 -5.67 -11.48
CA PRO A 316 -11.87 -7.03 -11.56
C PRO A 316 -11.00 -7.93 -12.45
N LEU A 317 -11.21 -9.24 -12.39
CA LEU A 317 -10.50 -10.22 -13.25
C LEU A 317 -10.70 -9.92 -14.74
N GLU A 318 -11.79 -9.24 -15.08
CA GLU A 318 -12.17 -8.78 -16.41
C GLU A 318 -11.39 -7.52 -16.87
N ALA A 319 -10.59 -6.88 -16.01
CA ALA A 319 -9.95 -5.59 -16.28
C ALA A 319 -9.08 -5.56 -17.56
N ASN A 320 -8.60 -6.71 -18.02
CA ASN A 320 -7.86 -6.86 -19.28
C ASN A 320 -8.74 -7.23 -20.48
N GLN A 321 -10.06 -7.38 -20.29
CA GLN A 321 -11.01 -7.70 -21.36
C GLN A 321 -11.51 -6.43 -22.04
N PRO A 322 -12.11 -6.52 -23.24
CA PRO A 322 -12.79 -5.39 -23.83
C PRO A 322 -13.91 -4.86 -22.92
N TYR A 323 -14.07 -3.54 -22.91
CA TYR A 323 -15.15 -2.91 -22.15
C TYR A 323 -16.55 -3.38 -22.59
N ASP A 324 -17.40 -3.56 -21.61
CA ASP A 324 -18.84 -3.63 -21.78
C ASP A 324 -19.48 -2.23 -21.85
N ILE A 325 -20.71 -2.16 -22.32
CA ILE A 325 -21.56 -0.98 -22.18
C ILE A 325 -22.51 -1.20 -21.02
N VAL A 326 -22.13 -0.70 -19.86
CA VAL A 326 -22.90 -0.81 -18.62
C VAL A 326 -23.59 0.52 -18.36
N ALA A 327 -24.93 0.50 -18.28
CA ALA A 327 -25.73 1.72 -18.04
C ALA A 327 -25.39 2.92 -18.98
N GLY A 328 -24.98 2.62 -20.22
CA GLY A 328 -24.62 3.62 -21.21
C GLY A 328 -23.18 4.15 -21.12
N ALA A 329 -22.36 3.66 -20.19
CA ALA A 329 -20.95 3.97 -20.04
C ALA A 329 -20.07 2.75 -20.36
N LYS A 330 -18.82 2.99 -20.73
CA LYS A 330 -17.82 1.92 -20.90
C LYS A 330 -17.24 1.55 -19.54
N GLY A 331 -17.10 0.24 -19.29
CA GLY A 331 -16.47 -0.28 -18.09
C GLY A 331 -16.59 -1.81 -17.99
N HIS A 332 -16.23 -2.33 -16.84
CA HIS A 332 -16.28 -3.77 -16.58
C HIS A 332 -17.39 -4.11 -15.58
N LEU A 333 -18.36 -4.91 -16.04
CA LEU A 333 -19.35 -5.50 -15.14
C LEU A 333 -18.71 -6.70 -14.44
N VAL A 334 -18.71 -6.67 -13.13
CA VAL A 334 -18.04 -7.67 -12.29
C VAL A 334 -18.78 -9.00 -12.31
N ASP A 335 -18.08 -10.09 -12.63
CA ASP A 335 -18.51 -11.45 -12.25
C ASP A 335 -18.29 -11.62 -10.74
N LYS A 336 -19.36 -11.45 -9.97
CA LYS A 336 -19.31 -11.46 -8.51
C LYS A 336 -18.75 -12.76 -7.93
N GLU A 337 -19.14 -13.91 -8.50
CA GLU A 337 -18.74 -15.22 -8.00
C GLU A 337 -17.23 -15.44 -8.21
N ALA A 338 -16.75 -15.20 -9.43
CA ALA A 338 -15.34 -15.36 -9.78
C ALA A 338 -14.44 -14.37 -8.99
N ASN A 339 -14.83 -13.09 -8.95
CA ASN A 339 -14.03 -12.08 -8.22
C ASN A 339 -14.06 -12.32 -6.72
N SER A 340 -15.19 -12.69 -6.12
CA SER A 340 -15.26 -13.03 -4.68
C SER A 340 -14.42 -14.25 -4.34
N ALA A 341 -14.34 -15.26 -5.21
CA ALA A 341 -13.48 -16.41 -5.02
C ALA A 341 -12.00 -15.99 -5.04
N ALA A 342 -11.60 -15.20 -6.04
CA ALA A 342 -10.23 -14.70 -6.17
C ALA A 342 -9.81 -13.83 -4.97
N ILE A 343 -10.70 -12.95 -4.49
CA ILE A 343 -10.45 -12.11 -3.32
C ILE A 343 -10.24 -12.96 -2.07
N ARG A 344 -11.11 -13.94 -1.83
CA ARG A 344 -10.98 -14.82 -0.66
C ARG A 344 -9.71 -15.65 -0.70
N GLU A 345 -9.38 -16.21 -1.86
CA GLU A 345 -8.13 -16.93 -2.05
C GLU A 345 -6.94 -16.04 -1.74
N PHE A 346 -6.88 -14.86 -2.35
CA PHE A 346 -5.76 -13.94 -2.20
C PHE A 346 -5.60 -13.38 -0.78
N LEU A 347 -6.71 -12.97 -0.12
CA LEU A 347 -6.63 -12.36 1.22
C LEU A 347 -6.36 -13.38 2.33
N TYR A 348 -6.89 -14.62 2.18
CA TYR A 348 -6.96 -15.59 3.29
C TYR A 348 -6.27 -16.92 2.98
N GLN A 349 -5.55 -17.01 1.86
CA GLN A 349 -4.73 -18.19 1.57
C GLN A 349 -3.64 -18.31 2.65
N GLU A 350 -3.61 -19.47 3.30
CA GLU A 350 -2.49 -19.87 4.16
C GLU A 350 -1.27 -20.14 3.27
N ASP A 351 -0.13 -19.59 3.65
CA ASP A 351 1.16 -19.78 2.93
C ASP A 351 1.85 -21.07 3.34
#